data_a47dfda49f75fa6c03fb68132cdc3017
#
_entry.id   a47dfda49f75fa6c03fb68132cdc3017
#
_cell.length_a   1.000
_cell.length_b   1.000
_cell.length_c   1.000
_cell.angle_alpha   90.00
_cell.angle_beta   90.00
_cell.angle_gamma   90.00
#
_symmetry.space_group_name_H-M   'P 1'
#
loop_
_entity.id
_entity.type
_entity.pdbx_description
1 polymer ?
#
loop_
_entity_poly.entity_id
_entity_poly.type
_entity_poly.pdbx_seq_one_letter_code
_entity_poly.pdbx_strand_id
1 'polypeptide(L)'
;MSAIEARFNLAWDGFALDVDLSLPGRGITALFGHSGSGKTTLLRCIAGLERAPGGRLSIAGEVWQDKDRFVPVHRRPLGYVFQEASLFPHLTVRGNLEYGLKRVAPALRKVSLDHAVDLLGIGPLLERRPERLSGGEKQRVAIARALAVSPR
;
A
#
# COMPACT_ATOMS: atom_id res chain seq x y z
N MET A 1 0.88 22.73 0.55
CA MET A 1 -0.48 22.26 0.28
C MET A 1 -0.59 20.80 0.74
N SER A 2 -1.62 20.49 1.52
CA SER A 2 -1.93 19.11 1.88
C SER A 2 -2.35 18.35 0.62
N ALA A 3 -1.81 17.16 0.42
CA ALA A 3 -2.21 16.32 -0.69
C ALA A 3 -3.00 15.10 -0.24
N ILE A 4 -3.03 14.82 1.05
CA ILE A 4 -3.85 13.76 1.63
C ILE A 4 -4.74 14.39 2.71
N GLU A 5 -6.04 14.33 2.50
CA GLU A 5 -7.04 14.71 3.49
C GLU A 5 -7.89 13.50 3.81
N ALA A 6 -7.86 13.07 5.06
CA ALA A 6 -8.52 11.85 5.50
C ALA A 6 -9.31 12.11 6.78
N ARG A 7 -10.62 11.85 6.72
CA ARG A 7 -11.50 11.87 7.88
C ARG A 7 -12.23 10.54 7.97
N PHE A 8 -11.96 9.80 9.05
CA PHE A 8 -12.57 8.51 9.29
C PHE A 8 -13.09 8.42 10.71
N ASN A 9 -14.29 7.89 10.85
CA ASN A 9 -14.86 7.50 12.10
C ASN A 9 -15.34 6.06 11.99
N LEU A 10 -14.75 5.17 12.80
CA LEU A 10 -15.06 3.75 12.85
C LEU A 10 -15.15 3.31 14.29
N ALA A 11 -16.16 2.53 14.62
CA ALA A 11 -16.31 1.94 15.93
C ALA A 11 -16.68 0.46 15.80
N TRP A 12 -15.98 -0.38 16.56
CA TRP A 12 -16.31 -1.77 16.81
C TRP A 12 -16.39 -1.99 18.31
N ASP A 13 -16.83 -3.16 18.72
CA ASP A 13 -16.85 -3.51 20.13
C ASP A 13 -15.43 -3.45 20.71
N GLY A 14 -15.23 -2.55 21.68
CA GLY A 14 -13.94 -2.32 22.33
C GLY A 14 -12.90 -1.49 21.56
N PHE A 15 -13.25 -0.94 20.38
CA PHE A 15 -12.33 -0.11 19.58
C PHE A 15 -13.05 1.03 18.88
N ALA A 16 -12.46 2.20 18.89
CA ALA A 16 -12.91 3.35 18.09
C ALA A 16 -11.73 4.05 17.43
N LEU A 17 -11.87 4.36 16.15
CA LEU A 17 -10.96 5.20 15.38
C LEU A 17 -11.71 6.47 15.00
N ASP A 18 -11.25 7.61 15.49
CA ASP A 18 -11.74 8.93 15.09
C ASP A 18 -10.55 9.80 14.69
N VAL A 19 -10.44 10.10 13.41
CA VAL A 19 -9.30 10.83 12.87
C VAL A 19 -9.75 11.87 11.84
N ASP A 20 -9.11 13.02 11.91
CA ASP A 20 -9.21 14.09 10.91
C ASP A 20 -7.77 14.57 10.61
N LEU A 21 -7.26 14.21 9.43
CA LEU A 21 -5.86 14.38 9.06
C LEU A 21 -5.71 15.17 7.78
N SER A 22 -4.74 16.06 7.80
CA SER A 22 -4.25 16.77 6.62
C SER A 22 -2.73 16.55 6.54
N LEU A 23 -2.27 15.78 5.55
CA LEU A 23 -0.88 15.34 5.42
C LEU A 23 -0.25 15.90 4.16
N PRO A 24 1.09 16.12 4.16
CA PRO A 24 1.80 16.54 2.97
C PRO A 24 1.78 15.44 1.90
N GLY A 25 1.76 15.85 0.63
CA GLY A 25 1.77 14.93 -0.51
C GLY A 25 3.14 14.45 -0.94
N ARG A 26 4.18 14.83 -0.21
CA ARG A 26 5.58 14.47 -0.52
C ARG A 26 6.33 14.18 0.75
N GLY A 27 7.38 13.36 0.62
CA GLY A 27 8.23 12.96 1.74
C GLY A 27 7.66 11.76 2.48
N ILE A 28 8.10 11.59 3.71
CA ILE A 28 7.73 10.49 4.59
C ILE A 28 6.91 11.04 5.75
N THR A 29 5.74 10.49 5.96
CA THR A 29 4.95 10.75 7.16
C THR A 29 4.96 9.50 8.04
N ALA A 30 5.41 9.63 9.27
CA ALA A 30 5.41 8.55 10.25
C ALA A 30 4.16 8.61 11.14
N LEU A 31 3.52 7.46 11.32
CA LEU A 31 2.36 7.30 12.20
C LEU A 31 2.79 6.55 13.46
N PHE A 32 2.77 7.24 14.59
CA PHE A 32 3.15 6.69 15.89
C PHE A 32 1.93 6.43 16.78
N GLY A 33 2.05 5.44 17.65
CA GLY A 33 1.06 5.12 18.67
C GLY A 33 1.32 3.71 19.23
N HIS A 34 0.73 3.45 20.40
CA HIS A 34 0.81 2.12 21.01
C HIS A 34 0.14 1.03 20.17
N SER A 35 0.39 -0.23 20.49
CA SER A 35 -0.30 -1.34 19.84
C SER A 35 -1.81 -1.23 20.07
N GLY A 36 -2.62 -1.48 19.03
CA GLY A 36 -4.08 -1.35 19.11
C GLY A 36 -4.63 0.08 18.96
N SER A 37 -3.79 1.10 18.74
CA SER A 37 -4.26 2.49 18.57
C SER A 37 -4.92 2.80 17.21
N GLY A 38 -5.02 1.81 16.30
CA GLY A 38 -5.72 1.97 15.02
C GLY A 38 -4.84 2.36 13.83
N LYS A 39 -3.51 2.37 13.97
CA LYS A 39 -2.58 2.71 12.87
C LYS A 39 -2.81 1.87 11.61
N THR A 40 -2.89 0.56 11.78
CA THR A 40 -3.14 -0.37 10.67
C THR A 40 -4.52 -0.14 10.05
N THR A 41 -5.53 0.11 10.89
CA THR A 41 -6.88 0.41 10.43
C THR A 41 -6.93 1.68 9.60
N LEU A 42 -6.25 2.75 10.03
CA LEU A 42 -6.13 3.98 9.28
C LEU A 42 -5.49 3.76 7.91
N LEU A 43 -4.35 3.04 7.87
CA LEU A 43 -3.69 2.72 6.60
C LEU A 43 -4.57 1.88 5.68
N ARG A 44 -5.33 0.93 6.24
CA ARG A 44 -6.29 0.11 5.48
C ARG A 44 -7.43 0.95 4.90
N CYS A 45 -7.95 1.93 5.65
CA CYS A 45 -8.96 2.87 5.17
C CYS A 45 -8.41 3.73 4.02
N ILE A 46 -7.20 4.28 4.15
CA ILE A 46 -6.55 5.04 3.08
C ILE A 46 -6.33 4.17 1.83
N ALA A 47 -5.95 2.92 2.01
CA ALA A 47 -5.75 1.99 0.91
C ALA A 47 -7.06 1.50 0.25
N GLY A 48 -8.20 1.65 0.92
CA GLY A 48 -9.50 1.11 0.48
C GLY A 48 -9.68 -0.38 0.78
N LEU A 49 -8.84 -0.94 1.63
CA LEU A 49 -8.95 -2.30 2.17
C LEU A 49 -9.99 -2.39 3.29
N GLU A 50 -10.32 -1.26 3.90
CA GLU A 50 -11.36 -1.08 4.90
C GLU A 50 -12.24 0.09 4.49
N ARG A 51 -13.55 -0.05 4.59
CA ARG A 51 -14.50 1.02 4.31
C ARG A 51 -15.01 1.62 5.61
N ALA A 52 -14.74 2.91 5.84
CA ALA A 52 -15.32 3.67 6.92
C ALA A 52 -16.64 4.31 6.44
N PRO A 53 -17.82 3.85 6.91
CA PRO A 53 -19.09 4.49 6.56
C PRO A 53 -19.06 5.97 6.95
N GLY A 54 -19.44 6.87 6.03
CA GLY A 54 -19.38 8.32 6.26
C GLY A 54 -17.97 8.92 6.22
N GLY A 55 -16.93 8.11 6.00
CA GLY A 55 -15.56 8.59 5.88
C GLY A 55 -15.32 9.41 4.62
N ARG A 56 -14.34 10.30 4.68
CA ARG A 56 -13.88 11.10 3.54
C ARG A 56 -12.38 10.92 3.34
N LEU A 57 -12.00 10.73 2.09
CA LEU A 57 -10.61 10.66 1.68
C LEU A 57 -10.43 11.38 0.35
N SER A 58 -9.53 12.34 0.31
CA SER A 58 -9.05 12.93 -0.94
C SER A 58 -7.53 12.85 -1.03
N ILE A 59 -7.02 12.56 -2.21
CA ILE A 59 -5.59 12.48 -2.52
C ILE A 59 -5.31 13.42 -3.68
N ALA A 60 -4.44 14.38 -3.47
CA ALA A 60 -4.09 15.40 -4.48
C ALA A 60 -5.31 16.07 -5.12
N GLY A 61 -6.36 16.32 -4.33
CA GLY A 61 -7.62 16.93 -4.78
C GLY A 61 -8.62 15.93 -5.40
N GLU A 62 -8.22 14.69 -5.66
CA GLU A 62 -9.12 13.64 -6.14
C GLU A 62 -9.82 12.95 -4.97
N VAL A 63 -11.15 12.92 -5.00
CA VAL A 63 -11.95 12.24 -3.97
C VAL A 63 -11.93 10.74 -4.22
N TRP A 64 -11.39 9.98 -3.26
CA TRP A 64 -11.37 8.51 -3.30
C TRP A 64 -12.48 7.89 -2.46
N GLN A 65 -12.95 8.60 -1.45
CA GLN A 65 -14.10 8.19 -0.66
C GLN A 65 -14.87 9.41 -0.15
N ASP A 66 -16.17 9.35 -0.23
CA ASP A 66 -17.13 10.21 0.45
C ASP A 66 -18.45 9.45 0.66
N LYS A 67 -19.55 10.16 0.94
CA LYS A 67 -20.89 9.57 1.13
C LYS A 67 -21.39 8.82 -0.12
N ASP A 68 -21.06 9.30 -1.32
CA ASP A 68 -21.57 8.84 -2.61
C ASP A 68 -20.55 8.03 -3.41
N ARG A 69 -19.26 8.17 -3.09
CA ARG A 69 -18.16 7.57 -3.86
C ARG A 69 -17.26 6.70 -2.99
N PHE A 70 -16.88 5.56 -3.53
CA PHE A 70 -15.82 4.71 -2.99
C PHE A 70 -15.00 4.13 -4.13
N VAL A 71 -13.76 4.61 -4.28
CA VAL A 71 -12.81 4.07 -5.24
C VAL A 71 -12.28 2.75 -4.70
N PRO A 72 -12.50 1.61 -5.39
CA PRO A 72 -12.04 0.32 -4.92
C PRO A 72 -10.50 0.24 -4.94
N VAL A 73 -9.91 -0.58 -4.08
CA VAL A 73 -8.45 -0.69 -3.88
C VAL A 73 -7.67 -0.88 -5.18
N HIS A 74 -8.16 -1.71 -6.12
CA HIS A 74 -7.48 -1.99 -7.38
C HIS A 74 -7.46 -0.81 -8.36
N ARG A 75 -8.22 0.24 -8.10
CA ARG A 75 -8.23 1.50 -8.87
C ARG A 75 -7.49 2.63 -8.16
N ARG A 76 -7.03 2.41 -6.92
CA ARG A 76 -6.20 3.39 -6.20
C ARG A 76 -4.75 3.23 -6.65
N PRO A 77 -4.12 4.27 -7.22
CA PRO A 77 -2.73 4.20 -7.69
C PRO A 77 -1.74 4.29 -6.52
N LEU A 78 -1.78 3.32 -5.63
CA LEU A 78 -0.91 3.21 -4.45
C LEU A 78 -0.25 1.84 -4.37
N GLY A 79 0.89 1.76 -3.69
CA GLY A 79 1.50 0.52 -3.24
C GLY A 79 1.24 0.31 -1.76
N TYR A 80 0.82 -0.88 -1.38
CA TYR A 80 0.59 -1.25 0.01
C TYR A 80 1.50 -2.41 0.40
N VAL A 81 2.27 -2.21 1.47
CA VAL A 81 3.13 -3.25 2.04
C VAL A 81 2.53 -3.67 3.37
N PHE A 82 2.14 -4.93 3.46
CA PHE A 82 1.58 -5.50 4.70
C PHE A 82 2.69 -5.71 5.74
N GLN A 83 2.32 -5.73 7.01
CA GLN A 83 3.23 -6.04 8.11
C GLN A 83 3.87 -7.42 7.94
N GLU A 84 3.08 -8.42 7.58
CA GLU A 84 3.56 -9.67 7.02
C GLU A 84 3.65 -9.49 5.51
N ALA A 85 4.78 -9.85 4.91
CA ALA A 85 5.07 -9.58 3.50
C ALA A 85 3.99 -10.06 2.51
N SER A 86 3.17 -11.05 2.91
CA SER A 86 2.02 -11.58 2.15
C SER A 86 2.34 -11.86 0.69
N LEU A 87 3.48 -12.50 0.45
CA LEU A 87 3.89 -12.92 -0.89
C LEU A 87 3.05 -14.11 -1.35
N PHE A 88 2.83 -14.23 -2.66
CA PHE A 88 2.17 -15.37 -3.26
C PHE A 88 3.08 -16.61 -3.17
N PRO A 89 2.75 -17.64 -2.38
CA PRO A 89 3.65 -18.74 -2.11
C PRO A 89 3.88 -19.65 -3.33
N HIS A 90 2.95 -19.67 -4.27
CA HIS A 90 3.00 -20.44 -5.50
C HIS A 90 3.82 -19.78 -6.62
N LEU A 91 4.25 -18.54 -6.43
CA LEU A 91 5.05 -17.78 -7.40
C LEU A 91 6.49 -17.61 -6.89
N THR A 92 7.44 -17.53 -7.81
CA THR A 92 8.80 -17.07 -7.52
C THR A 92 8.78 -15.59 -7.12
N VAL A 93 9.92 -15.07 -6.66
CA VAL A 93 10.09 -13.63 -6.42
C VAL A 93 9.78 -12.85 -7.70
N ARG A 94 10.34 -13.24 -8.84
CA ARG A 94 10.04 -12.65 -10.15
C ARG A 94 8.54 -12.65 -10.43
N GLY A 95 7.87 -13.78 -10.25
CA GLY A 95 6.43 -13.91 -10.47
C GLY A 95 5.60 -13.01 -9.55
N ASN A 96 6.02 -12.83 -8.29
CA ASN A 96 5.39 -11.89 -7.35
C ASN A 96 5.48 -10.44 -7.83
N LEU A 97 6.64 -10.02 -8.34
CA LEU A 97 6.85 -8.65 -8.85
C LEU A 97 6.05 -8.40 -10.14
N GLU A 98 6.08 -9.34 -11.07
CA GLU A 98 5.38 -9.25 -12.34
C GLU A 98 3.86 -9.31 -12.19
N TYR A 99 3.35 -9.92 -11.14
CA TYR A 99 1.91 -10.07 -10.92
C TYR A 99 1.18 -8.72 -10.90
N GLY A 100 1.72 -7.74 -10.18
CA GLY A 100 1.18 -6.38 -10.15
C GLY A 100 1.49 -5.62 -11.43
N LEU A 101 2.72 -5.73 -11.92
CA LEU A 101 3.19 -5.01 -13.10
C LEU A 101 2.34 -5.31 -14.35
N LYS A 102 1.92 -6.55 -14.55
CA LYS A 102 1.08 -6.96 -15.68
C LYS A 102 -0.29 -6.27 -15.72
N ARG A 103 -0.75 -5.74 -14.58
CA ARG A 103 -2.02 -5.00 -14.47
C ARG A 103 -1.88 -3.50 -14.70
N VAL A 104 -0.66 -3.01 -14.76
CA VAL A 104 -0.37 -1.59 -15.03
C VAL A 104 -0.13 -1.41 -16.52
N ALA A 105 -0.92 -0.54 -17.16
CA ALA A 105 -0.75 -0.22 -18.57
C ALA A 105 0.69 0.27 -18.82
N PRO A 106 1.37 -0.16 -19.90
CA PRO A 106 2.78 0.19 -20.15
C PRO A 106 3.06 1.70 -20.07
N ALA A 107 2.16 2.53 -20.57
CA ALA A 107 2.28 3.99 -20.53
C ALA A 107 2.25 4.59 -19.10
N LEU A 108 1.75 3.85 -18.13
CA LEU A 108 1.64 4.28 -16.73
C LEU A 108 2.78 3.75 -15.85
N ARG A 109 3.66 2.89 -16.40
CA ARG A 109 4.80 2.33 -15.67
C ARG A 109 5.90 3.37 -15.54
N LYS A 110 6.10 3.88 -14.33
CA LYS A 110 7.13 4.89 -14.01
C LYS A 110 8.39 4.25 -13.43
N VAL A 111 8.24 3.12 -12.77
CA VAL A 111 9.33 2.37 -12.16
C VAL A 111 9.56 1.11 -12.99
N SER A 112 10.80 0.93 -13.48
CA SER A 112 11.18 -0.31 -14.13
C SER A 112 11.35 -1.41 -13.09
N LEU A 113 11.06 -2.64 -13.50
CA LEU A 113 11.25 -3.80 -12.61
C LEU A 113 12.72 -3.94 -12.20
N ASP A 114 13.63 -3.77 -13.16
CA ASP A 114 15.07 -3.87 -12.92
C ASP A 114 15.54 -2.83 -11.91
N HIS A 115 15.05 -1.59 -11.99
CA HIS A 115 15.37 -0.56 -11.01
C HIS A 115 14.89 -0.91 -9.60
N ALA A 116 13.69 -1.45 -9.46
CA ALA A 116 13.19 -1.89 -8.15
C ALA A 116 13.99 -3.08 -7.60
N VAL A 117 14.40 -4.01 -8.47
CA VAL A 117 15.24 -5.16 -8.11
C VAL A 117 16.62 -4.70 -7.63
N ASP A 118 17.26 -3.79 -8.35
CA ASP A 118 18.58 -3.26 -8.02
C ASP A 118 18.54 -2.43 -6.72
N LEU A 119 17.57 -1.54 -6.59
CA LEU A 119 17.39 -0.69 -5.42
C LEU A 119 17.27 -1.50 -4.12
N LEU A 120 16.60 -2.64 -4.18
CA LEU A 120 16.34 -3.48 -3.02
C LEU A 120 17.30 -4.67 -2.90
N GLY A 121 18.24 -4.81 -3.83
CA GLY A 121 19.26 -5.85 -3.80
C GLY A 121 18.69 -7.26 -3.82
N ILE A 122 17.61 -7.48 -4.58
CA ILE A 122 16.91 -8.77 -4.63
C ILE A 122 17.18 -9.59 -5.90
N GLY A 123 18.10 -9.13 -6.75
CA GLY A 123 18.48 -9.82 -7.98
C GLY A 123 18.78 -11.31 -7.80
N PRO A 124 19.65 -11.70 -6.85
CA PRO A 124 19.95 -13.12 -6.57
C PRO A 124 18.78 -13.96 -6.08
N LEU A 125 17.67 -13.33 -5.72
CA LEU A 125 16.49 -13.98 -5.13
C LEU A 125 15.39 -14.25 -6.16
N LEU A 126 15.48 -13.72 -7.36
CA LEU A 126 14.39 -13.67 -8.35
C LEU A 126 13.77 -15.03 -8.67
N GLU A 127 14.58 -16.08 -8.70
CA GLU A 127 14.12 -17.44 -9.03
C GLU A 127 13.72 -18.24 -7.78
N ARG A 128 13.88 -17.68 -6.58
CA ARG A 128 13.46 -18.34 -5.34
C ARG A 128 11.97 -18.18 -5.10
N ARG A 129 11.40 -19.13 -4.36
CA ARG A 129 10.05 -19.03 -3.82
C ARG A 129 10.07 -18.40 -2.42
N PRO A 130 8.95 -17.79 -1.95
CA PRO A 130 8.89 -17.15 -0.65
C PRO A 130 9.30 -18.02 0.54
N GLU A 131 9.07 -19.33 0.49
CA GLU A 131 9.46 -20.28 1.53
C GLU A 131 10.98 -20.35 1.78
N ARG A 132 11.78 -19.99 0.76
CA ARG A 132 13.25 -19.98 0.82
C ARG A 132 13.85 -18.60 1.10
N LEU A 133 13.04 -17.68 1.58
CA LEU A 133 13.47 -16.32 1.91
C LEU A 133 13.45 -16.10 3.41
N SER A 134 14.43 -15.36 3.91
CA SER A 134 14.40 -14.80 5.27
C SER A 134 13.29 -13.76 5.40
N GLY A 135 12.95 -13.37 6.64
CA GLY A 135 11.95 -12.34 6.90
C GLY A 135 12.29 -11.01 6.23
N GLY A 136 13.56 -10.57 6.34
CA GLY A 136 14.03 -9.34 5.71
C GLY A 136 14.00 -9.40 4.18
N GLU A 137 14.35 -10.55 3.58
CA GLU A 137 14.25 -10.76 2.14
C GLU A 137 12.79 -10.70 1.66
N LYS A 138 11.86 -11.36 2.38
CA LYS A 138 10.42 -11.29 2.10
C LYS A 138 9.93 -9.84 2.13
N GLN A 139 10.37 -9.06 3.10
CA GLN A 139 9.97 -7.66 3.24
C GLN A 139 10.49 -6.81 2.09
N ARG A 140 11.76 -6.98 1.69
CA ARG A 140 12.32 -6.28 0.52
C ARG A 140 11.58 -6.65 -0.78
N VAL A 141 11.23 -7.92 -0.96
CA VAL A 141 10.42 -8.36 -2.11
C VAL A 141 9.03 -7.75 -2.08
N ALA A 142 8.39 -7.64 -0.92
CA ALA A 142 7.08 -7.00 -0.78
C ALA A 142 7.12 -5.50 -1.14
N ILE A 143 8.19 -4.80 -0.75
CA ILE A 143 8.43 -3.39 -1.12
C ILE A 143 8.64 -3.29 -2.63
N ALA A 144 9.48 -4.14 -3.22
CA ALA A 144 9.69 -4.15 -4.68
C ALA A 144 8.39 -4.39 -5.45
N ARG A 145 7.55 -5.31 -4.98
CA ARG A 145 6.22 -5.58 -5.55
C ARG A 145 5.31 -4.35 -5.49
N ALA A 146 5.33 -3.62 -4.38
CA ALA A 146 4.58 -2.38 -4.23
C ALA A 146 5.08 -1.27 -5.16
N LEU A 147 6.40 -1.15 -5.36
CA LEU A 147 7.00 -0.19 -6.29
C LEU A 147 6.72 -0.54 -7.76
N ALA A 148 6.69 -1.83 -8.11
CA ALA A 148 6.48 -2.31 -9.48
C ALA A 148 5.12 -1.86 -10.08
N VAL A 149 4.12 -1.58 -9.24
CA VAL A 149 2.83 -1.04 -9.72
C VAL A 149 2.88 0.47 -9.98
N SER A 150 4.04 1.09 -9.84
CA SER A 150 4.26 2.53 -10.08
C SER A 150 3.27 3.42 -9.32
N PRO A 151 3.23 3.37 -7.99
CA PRO A 151 2.35 4.21 -7.19
C PRO A 151 2.63 5.70 -7.43
N ARG A 152 1.62 6.53 -7.23
CA ARG A 152 1.71 8.00 -7.39
C ARG A 152 2.13 8.67 -6.11
#